data_68522db7d6973438787ad47403791bbc
#
_entry.id   68522db7d6973438787ad47403791bbc
#
_cell.length_a   1.000
_cell.length_b   1.000
_cell.length_c   1.000
_cell.angle_alpha   90.00
_cell.angle_beta   90.00
_cell.angle_gamma   90.00
#
_symmetry.space_group_name_H-M   'P 1'
#
loop_
_entity.id
_entity.type
_entity.pdbx_description
1 polymer ?
#
loop_
_entity_poly.entity_id
_entity_poly.type
_entity_poly.pdbx_seq_one_letter_code
_entity_poly.pdbx_strand_id
1 'polypeptide(L)'
;MSHLTKKLTLNPIFYIICLYLVLFLVPLHKRTVMGTKEKLIERILSCPKDFTYDGAKRLFGIFGYKESNKGATSGSRVEFIGPDEEAPFILHKPHPGSILKSYVIKGIIEHIKKNNLIEKYKQSKTK
;
A
#
# COMPACT_ATOMS: atom_id res chain seq x y z
N MET A 1 3.12 52.53 7.57
CA MET A 1 3.73 51.36 8.23
C MET A 1 2.73 50.31 8.67
N SER A 2 1.60 50.70 9.21
CA SER A 2 0.50 49.80 9.57
C SER A 2 -0.15 49.08 8.39
N HIS A 3 -0.02 49.62 7.18
CA HIS A 3 -0.62 49.06 5.96
C HIS A 3 0.06 47.76 5.49
N LEU A 4 1.35 47.63 5.70
CA LEU A 4 2.11 46.41 5.33
C LEU A 4 1.74 45.22 6.23
N THR A 5 1.57 45.47 7.52
CA THR A 5 1.15 44.46 8.47
C THR A 5 -0.28 43.99 8.23
N LYS A 6 -1.19 44.88 7.83
CA LYS A 6 -2.57 44.54 7.48
C LYS A 6 -2.66 43.66 6.22
N LYS A 7 -1.82 43.90 5.21
CA LYS A 7 -1.76 43.07 4.01
C LYS A 7 -1.26 41.65 4.32
N LEU A 8 -0.29 41.52 5.21
CA LEU A 8 0.21 40.22 5.65
C LEU A 8 -0.81 39.42 6.45
N THR A 9 -1.63 40.08 7.25
CA THR A 9 -2.70 39.43 8.04
C THR A 9 -3.89 38.99 7.21
N LEU A 10 -4.13 39.62 6.05
CA LEU A 10 -5.23 39.26 5.13
C LEU A 10 -4.88 38.07 4.25
N ASN A 11 -3.61 37.72 4.13
CA ASN A 11 -3.13 36.67 3.28
C ASN A 11 -3.29 35.21 3.81
N PRO A 12 -3.52 34.94 5.09
CA PRO A 12 -3.64 33.54 5.53
C PRO A 12 -4.80 32.79 4.88
N ILE A 13 -5.92 33.47 4.59
CA ILE A 13 -7.05 32.85 3.89
C ILE A 13 -6.67 32.48 2.45
N PHE A 14 -5.97 33.37 1.77
CA PHE A 14 -5.46 33.16 0.41
C PHE A 14 -4.46 32.01 0.39
N TYR A 15 -3.61 31.94 1.37
CA TYR A 15 -2.62 30.89 1.53
C TYR A 15 -3.26 29.51 1.74
N ILE A 16 -4.29 29.45 2.55
CA ILE A 16 -5.06 28.23 2.80
C ILE A 16 -5.77 27.76 1.53
N ILE A 17 -6.35 28.67 0.75
CA ILE A 17 -7.00 28.36 -0.54
C ILE A 17 -5.97 27.83 -1.53
N CYS A 18 -4.79 28.43 -1.63
CA CYS A 18 -3.71 27.95 -2.48
C CYS A 18 -3.23 26.54 -2.06
N LEU A 19 -3.09 26.28 -0.77
CA LEU A 19 -2.76 24.96 -0.23
C LEU A 19 -3.82 23.93 -0.58
N TYR A 20 -5.10 24.30 -0.48
CA TYR A 20 -6.22 23.43 -0.85
C TYR A 20 -6.18 23.07 -2.34
N LEU A 21 -5.94 24.03 -3.19
CA LEU A 21 -5.82 23.83 -4.64
C LEU A 21 -4.63 22.93 -4.98
N VAL A 22 -3.49 23.14 -4.35
CA VAL A 22 -2.29 22.31 -4.56
C VAL A 22 -2.53 20.88 -4.07
N LEU A 23 -3.13 20.71 -2.91
CA LEU A 23 -3.49 19.38 -2.38
C LEU A 23 -4.51 18.65 -3.24
N PHE A 24 -5.44 19.38 -3.86
CA PHE A 24 -6.43 18.80 -4.76
C PHE A 24 -5.81 18.39 -6.11
N LEU A 25 -4.91 19.20 -6.66
CA LEU A 25 -4.25 18.94 -7.94
C LEU A 25 -3.23 17.79 -7.86
N VAL A 26 -2.47 17.70 -6.76
CA VAL A 26 -1.45 16.67 -6.57
C VAL A 26 -2.02 15.24 -6.59
N PRO A 27 -3.13 14.91 -5.90
CA PRO A 27 -3.71 13.57 -6.00
C PRO A 27 -4.19 13.21 -7.40
N LEU A 28 -4.77 14.16 -8.14
CA LEU A 28 -5.20 13.96 -9.52
C LEU A 28 -4.01 13.66 -10.44
N HIS A 29 -2.93 14.38 -10.29
CA HIS A 29 -1.71 14.16 -11.06
C HIS A 29 -1.07 12.80 -10.76
N LYS A 30 -1.03 12.40 -9.50
CA LYS A 30 -0.58 11.06 -9.09
C LYS A 30 -1.44 9.95 -9.67
N ARG A 31 -2.75 10.16 -9.75
CA ARG A 31 -3.68 9.17 -10.31
C ARG A 31 -3.42 8.90 -11.80
N THR A 32 -3.05 9.90 -12.57
CA THR A 32 -2.78 9.76 -14.00
C THR A 32 -1.47 9.01 -14.29
N VAL A 33 -0.50 9.06 -13.38
CA VAL A 33 0.82 8.41 -13.54
C VAL A 33 0.86 7.02 -12.89
N MET A 34 -0.15 6.65 -12.11
CA MET A 34 -0.15 5.43 -11.31
C MET A 34 -0.42 4.19 -12.16
N GLY A 35 0.53 3.25 -12.15
CA GLY A 35 0.38 1.96 -12.78
C GLY A 35 -0.52 1.00 -12.02
N THR A 36 -0.82 -0.15 -12.63
CA THR A 36 -1.68 -1.19 -12.04
C THR A 36 -1.13 -1.75 -10.73
N LYS A 37 0.20 -1.87 -10.64
CA LYS A 37 0.90 -2.37 -9.46
C LYS A 37 0.76 -1.42 -8.27
N GLU A 38 0.94 -0.13 -8.52
CA GLU A 38 0.80 0.92 -7.51
C GLU A 38 -0.64 1.01 -6.99
N LYS A 39 -1.63 0.87 -7.87
CA LYS A 39 -3.04 0.82 -7.48
C LYS A 39 -3.34 -0.33 -6.55
N LEU A 40 -2.74 -1.49 -6.78
CA LEU A 40 -2.93 -2.66 -5.91
C LEU A 40 -2.31 -2.42 -4.52
N ILE A 41 -1.13 -1.81 -4.47
CA ILE A 41 -0.47 -1.42 -3.21
C ILE A 41 -1.34 -0.43 -2.43
N GLU A 42 -1.84 0.61 -3.08
CA GLU A 42 -2.73 1.58 -2.43
C GLU A 42 -4.01 0.92 -1.93
N ARG A 43 -4.57 0.02 -2.73
CA ARG A 43 -5.80 -0.67 -2.35
C ARG A 43 -5.65 -1.45 -1.04
N ILE A 44 -4.59 -2.24 -0.88
CA ILE A 44 -4.37 -2.97 0.37
C ILE A 44 -4.17 -2.02 1.56
N LEU A 45 -3.46 -0.90 1.36
CA LEU A 45 -3.22 0.08 2.41
C LEU A 45 -4.49 0.77 2.90
N SER A 46 -5.54 0.81 2.08
CA SER A 46 -6.86 1.33 2.48
C SER A 46 -7.69 0.37 3.32
N CYS A 47 -7.18 -0.81 3.65
CA CYS A 47 -7.89 -1.86 4.41
C CYS A 47 -9.26 -2.22 3.80
N PRO A 48 -9.33 -2.67 2.52
CA PRO A 48 -10.59 -3.01 1.89
C PRO A 48 -11.22 -4.25 2.53
N LYS A 49 -12.55 -4.33 2.50
CA LYS A 49 -13.30 -5.48 3.01
C LYS A 49 -13.42 -6.62 2.00
N ASP A 50 -13.13 -6.35 0.73
CA ASP A 50 -13.30 -7.26 -0.40
C ASP A 50 -11.99 -7.70 -1.04
N PHE A 51 -10.88 -7.63 -0.31
CA PHE A 51 -9.57 -8.03 -0.83
C PHE A 51 -9.46 -9.55 -0.92
N THR A 52 -9.11 -10.03 -2.10
CA THR A 52 -9.06 -11.47 -2.37
C THR A 52 -7.69 -12.08 -2.13
N TYR A 53 -7.67 -13.40 -1.97
CA TYR A 53 -6.42 -14.18 -1.90
C TYR A 53 -5.54 -13.97 -3.15
N ASP A 54 -6.15 -13.98 -4.35
CA ASP A 54 -5.42 -13.72 -5.60
C ASP A 54 -4.82 -12.31 -5.63
N GLY A 55 -5.53 -11.34 -5.09
CA GLY A 55 -5.00 -9.99 -4.90
C GLY A 55 -3.78 -9.97 -4.01
N ALA A 56 -3.80 -10.69 -2.90
CA ALA A 56 -2.65 -10.83 -1.99
C ALA A 56 -1.47 -11.52 -2.67
N LYS A 57 -1.72 -12.59 -3.42
CA LYS A 57 -0.70 -13.30 -4.18
C LYS A 57 0.00 -12.38 -5.19
N ARG A 58 -0.78 -11.58 -5.94
CA ARG A 58 -0.24 -10.59 -6.88
C ARG A 58 0.57 -9.51 -6.15
N LEU A 59 0.07 -9.05 -5.01
CA LEU A 59 0.74 -8.04 -4.18
C LEU A 59 2.11 -8.53 -3.71
N PHE A 60 2.18 -9.73 -3.15
CA PHE A 60 3.44 -10.33 -2.74
C PHE A 60 4.39 -10.55 -3.92
N GLY A 61 3.85 -10.93 -5.09
CA GLY A 61 4.63 -11.04 -6.32
C GLY A 61 5.25 -9.71 -6.76
N ILE A 62 4.57 -8.59 -6.57
CA ILE A 62 5.10 -7.25 -6.83
C ILE A 62 6.35 -6.96 -5.99
N PHE A 63 6.36 -7.42 -4.74
CA PHE A 63 7.48 -7.27 -3.82
C PHE A 63 8.55 -8.36 -3.97
N GLY A 64 8.40 -9.27 -4.94
CA GLY A 64 9.37 -10.32 -5.21
C GLY A 64 9.21 -11.58 -4.36
N TYR A 65 8.11 -11.71 -3.61
CA TYR A 65 7.82 -12.91 -2.84
C TYR A 65 7.32 -14.03 -3.72
N LYS A 66 7.64 -15.25 -3.33
CA LYS A 66 7.18 -16.48 -3.99
C LYS A 66 6.29 -17.29 -3.06
N GLU A 67 5.19 -17.79 -3.60
CA GLU A 67 4.31 -18.70 -2.88
C GLU A 67 4.98 -20.07 -2.72
N SER A 68 5.01 -20.57 -1.50
CA SER A 68 5.52 -21.90 -1.19
C SER A 68 4.43 -22.72 -0.48
N ASN A 69 4.15 -23.88 -1.02
CA ASN A 69 3.22 -24.86 -0.46
C ASN A 69 3.98 -26.00 0.24
N LYS A 70 5.14 -25.73 0.81
CA LYS A 70 5.89 -26.73 1.55
C LYS A 70 5.09 -27.21 2.74
N GLY A 71 4.67 -28.45 2.71
CA GLY A 71 3.83 -29.08 3.72
C GLY A 71 2.42 -29.32 3.21
N ALA A 72 2.27 -30.21 2.23
CA ALA A 72 0.98 -30.64 1.67
C ALA A 72 -0.01 -31.16 2.74
N THR A 73 0.47 -31.43 3.94
CA THR A 73 -0.33 -31.89 5.09
C THR A 73 -1.02 -30.77 5.85
N SER A 74 -0.69 -29.50 5.58
CA SER A 74 -1.25 -28.36 6.35
C SER A 74 -2.47 -27.70 5.71
N GLY A 75 -3.04 -28.32 4.68
CA GLY A 75 -4.31 -27.90 4.07
C GLY A 75 -4.26 -26.50 3.44
N SER A 76 -4.89 -25.54 4.09
CA SER A 76 -5.01 -24.17 3.56
C SER A 76 -3.82 -23.25 3.83
N ARG A 77 -2.81 -23.71 4.55
CA ARG A 77 -1.64 -22.90 4.92
C ARG A 77 -0.74 -22.66 3.70
N VAL A 78 -0.41 -21.39 3.48
CA VAL A 78 0.48 -20.95 2.40
C VAL A 78 1.54 -20.02 3.00
N GLU A 79 2.74 -20.13 2.50
CA GLU A 79 3.88 -19.35 2.93
C GLU A 79 4.39 -18.51 1.76
N PHE A 80 4.56 -17.22 1.97
CA PHE A 80 5.16 -16.30 1.01
C PHE A 80 6.59 -16.01 1.45
N ILE A 81 7.55 -16.41 0.65
CA ILE A 81 8.99 -16.28 0.93
C ILE A 81 9.53 -15.08 0.14
N GLY A 82 10.13 -14.13 0.84
CA GLY A 82 10.74 -12.95 0.24
C GLY A 82 12.09 -13.22 -0.42
N PRO A 83 12.58 -12.28 -1.25
CA PRO A 83 13.87 -12.41 -1.93
C PRO A 83 15.08 -12.24 -0.98
N ASP A 84 14.88 -11.49 0.10
CA ASP A 84 15.90 -11.24 1.12
C ASP A 84 15.69 -12.18 2.33
N GLU A 85 16.56 -12.08 3.34
CA GLU A 85 16.43 -12.85 4.58
C GLU A 85 15.27 -12.41 5.48
N GLU A 86 14.21 -11.94 4.87
CA GLU A 86 13.01 -11.51 5.59
C GLU A 86 12.24 -12.74 6.09
N ALA A 87 11.58 -12.56 7.23
CA ALA A 87 10.70 -13.58 7.75
C ALA A 87 9.56 -13.86 6.75
N PRO A 88 9.27 -15.13 6.45
CA PRO A 88 8.17 -15.46 5.55
C PRO A 88 6.83 -15.03 6.13
N PHE A 89 5.92 -14.65 5.26
CA PHE A 89 4.54 -14.35 5.64
C PHE A 89 3.66 -15.58 5.47
N ILE A 90 3.03 -16.01 6.54
CA ILE A 90 2.16 -17.18 6.55
C ILE A 90 0.70 -16.74 6.54
N LEU A 91 -0.06 -17.34 5.65
CA LEU A 91 -1.46 -17.00 5.44
C LEU A 91 -2.26 -18.28 5.19
N HIS A 92 -3.47 -18.34 5.72
CA HIS A 92 -4.41 -19.42 5.42
C HIS A 92 -5.36 -19.00 4.30
N LYS A 93 -5.50 -19.86 3.29
CA LYS A 93 -6.48 -19.64 2.22
C LYS A 93 -7.88 -19.59 2.80
N PRO A 94 -8.68 -18.59 2.43
CA PRO A 94 -10.06 -18.51 2.94
C PRO A 94 -10.93 -19.64 2.39
N HIS A 95 -11.77 -20.20 3.22
CA HIS A 95 -12.77 -21.20 2.88
C HIS A 95 -14.09 -20.93 3.63
N PRO A 96 -15.24 -20.99 2.96
CA PRO A 96 -15.45 -20.98 1.52
C PRO A 96 -15.24 -19.58 0.95
N GLY A 97 -14.80 -19.49 -0.29
CA GLY A 97 -14.59 -18.21 -0.98
C GLY A 97 -13.14 -17.78 -1.08
N SER A 98 -12.93 -16.57 -1.56
CA SER A 98 -11.61 -16.03 -1.85
C SER A 98 -11.28 -14.74 -1.08
N ILE A 99 -12.24 -14.20 -0.33
CA ILE A 99 -12.09 -12.92 0.37
C ILE A 99 -11.33 -13.11 1.68
N LEU A 100 -10.30 -12.31 1.89
CA LEU A 100 -9.50 -12.34 3.11
C LEU A 100 -10.20 -11.60 4.24
N LYS A 101 -10.08 -12.16 5.45
CA LYS A 101 -10.60 -11.51 6.66
C LYS A 101 -9.78 -10.28 7.02
N SER A 102 -10.40 -9.32 7.69
CA SER A 102 -9.77 -8.04 8.04
C SER A 102 -8.47 -8.17 8.82
N TYR A 103 -8.38 -9.14 9.73
CA TYR A 103 -7.15 -9.35 10.52
C TYR A 103 -5.98 -9.81 9.64
N VAL A 104 -6.26 -10.57 8.57
CA VAL A 104 -5.24 -10.99 7.61
C VAL A 104 -4.73 -9.78 6.83
N ILE A 105 -5.62 -8.91 6.38
CA ILE A 105 -5.27 -7.68 5.66
C ILE A 105 -4.40 -6.78 6.53
N LYS A 106 -4.75 -6.61 7.81
CA LYS A 106 -3.93 -5.86 8.78
C LYS A 106 -2.55 -6.47 8.95
N GLY A 107 -2.47 -7.81 9.03
CA GLY A 107 -1.20 -8.53 9.12
C GLY A 107 -0.32 -8.30 7.88
N ILE A 108 -0.90 -8.31 6.69
CA ILE A 108 -0.19 -8.00 5.43
C ILE A 108 0.36 -6.57 5.47
N ILE A 109 -0.45 -5.60 5.88
CA ILE A 109 -0.03 -4.19 5.99
C ILE A 109 1.12 -4.02 6.98
N GLU A 110 1.04 -4.66 8.13
CA GLU A 110 2.12 -4.64 9.14
C GLU A 110 3.42 -5.23 8.58
N HIS A 111 3.32 -6.35 7.88
CA HIS A 111 4.47 -7.00 7.24
C HIS A 111 5.12 -6.08 6.19
N ILE A 112 4.32 -5.42 5.36
CA ILE A 112 4.79 -4.45 4.38
C ILE A 112 5.54 -3.29 5.05
N LYS A 113 4.99 -2.75 6.13
CA LYS A 113 5.60 -1.64 6.87
C LYS A 113 6.88 -2.07 7.59
N LYS A 114 6.84 -3.21 8.28
CA LYS A 114 7.97 -3.73 9.04
C LYS A 114 9.21 -3.98 8.18
N ASN A 115 9.01 -4.49 6.97
CA ASN A 115 10.09 -4.84 6.05
C ASN A 115 10.38 -3.75 5.01
N ASN A 116 9.73 -2.59 5.10
CA ASN A 116 9.89 -1.45 4.18
C ASN A 116 9.74 -1.84 2.69
N LEU A 117 8.78 -2.71 2.39
CA LEU A 117 8.62 -3.29 1.06
C LEU A 117 8.28 -2.26 -0.01
N ILE A 118 7.54 -1.22 0.35
CA ILE A 118 7.17 -0.14 -0.58
C ILE A 118 8.41 0.66 -0.99
N GLU A 119 9.29 0.97 -0.05
CA GLU A 119 10.53 1.71 -0.35
C GLU A 119 11.48 0.86 -1.21
N LYS A 120 11.63 -0.41 -0.90
CA LYS A 120 12.39 -1.36 -1.71
C LYS A 120 11.86 -1.44 -3.14
N TYR A 121 10.54 -1.50 -3.29
CA TYR A 121 9.89 -1.50 -4.61
C TYR A 121 10.17 -0.22 -5.40
N LYS A 122 10.06 0.95 -4.75
CA LYS A 122 10.37 2.22 -5.39
C LYS A 122 11.83 2.29 -5.85
N GLN A 123 12.75 1.84 -5.01
CA GLN A 123 14.19 1.81 -5.33
C GLN A 123 14.49 0.89 -6.52
N SER A 124 13.82 -0.25 -6.61
CA SER A 124 14.00 -1.18 -7.72
C SER A 124 13.56 -0.61 -9.07
N LYS A 125 12.60 0.32 -9.06
CA LYS A 125 12.15 1.00 -10.28
C LYS A 125 13.10 2.10 -10.76
N THR A 126 13.89 2.67 -9.86
CA THR A 126 14.77 3.80 -10.18
C THR A 126 16.10 3.33 -10.80
N LYS A 127 16.38 2.05 -10.72
CA LYS A 127 17.52 1.43 -11.40
C LYS A 127 17.17 1.03 -12.82
#